data_7ca6374c4a64b73eca7568bd4ee7a5b8
#
_entry.id   7ca6374c4a64b73eca7568bd4ee7a5b8
#
_cell.length_a   1.000
_cell.length_b   1.000
_cell.length_c   1.000
_cell.angle_alpha   90.00
_cell.angle_beta   90.00
_cell.angle_gamma   90.00
#
_symmetry.space_group_name_H-M   'P 1'
#
loop_
_entity.id
_entity.type
_entity.pdbx_description
1 polymer ?
#
loop_
_entity_poly.entity_id
_entity_poly.type
_entity_poly.pdbx_seq_one_letter_code
_entity_poly.pdbx_strand_id
1 'polypeptide(L)'
;MGFFDLFNPQSMTPTVPSILPDAARQQIYCGQLPVLQPNNLFLKKGEECHFVDRAIYEKRIVNKKRVRKGTGYSMPGLFKGTRVHMGGGNTVTEDDVKYETIKGILYVTNKRIIFVGGADGFDKKTEDLVAVTPYANCIELQFSKETLKLFVPDGNLPHAVLRLI
;
A
#
# COMPACT_ATOMS: atom_id res chain seq x y z
N MET A 1 7.71 -16.76 28.79
CA MET A 1 7.33 -16.63 27.36
C MET A 1 6.25 -17.66 27.06
N GLY A 2 5.05 -17.21 26.82
CA GLY A 2 3.94 -18.10 26.47
C GLY A 2 4.03 -18.49 24.99
N PHE A 3 3.59 -19.70 24.67
CA PHE A 3 3.54 -20.26 23.32
C PHE A 3 2.75 -19.40 22.32
N PHE A 4 1.95 -18.45 22.81
CA PHE A 4 1.15 -17.51 22.02
C PHE A 4 1.92 -16.32 21.46
N ASP A 5 3.14 -16.01 21.95
CA ASP A 5 3.95 -14.92 21.42
C ASP A 5 4.55 -15.21 20.03
N LEU A 6 4.58 -16.49 19.63
CA LEU A 6 5.06 -16.91 18.31
C LEU A 6 4.12 -16.57 17.15
N PHE A 7 2.87 -16.22 17.44
CA PHE A 7 1.85 -15.88 16.44
C PHE A 7 1.37 -14.44 16.50
N ASN A 8 2.13 -13.56 17.20
CA ASN A 8 1.79 -12.14 17.22
C ASN A 8 2.21 -11.49 15.89
N PRO A 9 1.25 -11.11 15.01
CA PRO A 9 1.57 -10.49 13.72
C PRO A 9 2.25 -9.12 13.87
N GLN A 10 2.33 -8.57 15.09
CA GLN A 10 3.02 -7.30 15.35
C GLN A 10 4.54 -7.38 15.19
N SER A 11 5.14 -8.57 15.18
CA SER A 11 6.58 -8.75 14.99
C SER A 11 7.04 -8.57 13.52
N MET A 12 6.11 -8.47 12.56
CA MET A 12 6.41 -8.35 11.14
C MET A 12 6.18 -6.95 10.54
N THR A 13 5.77 -5.98 11.35
CA THR A 13 5.59 -4.62 10.84
C THR A 13 6.93 -3.91 10.69
N PRO A 14 7.26 -3.36 9.51
CA PRO A 14 8.52 -2.69 9.29
C PRO A 14 8.61 -1.43 10.16
N THR A 15 9.71 -1.28 10.89
CA THR A 15 10.01 -0.05 11.63
C THR A 15 10.69 0.93 10.69
N VAL A 16 10.15 2.13 10.59
CA VAL A 16 10.65 3.19 9.70
C VAL A 16 11.25 4.31 10.56
N PRO A 17 12.55 4.63 10.40
CA PRO A 17 13.14 5.76 11.12
C PRO A 17 12.66 7.10 10.52
N SER A 18 12.26 8.03 11.38
CA SER A 18 11.76 9.35 10.97
C SER A 18 12.89 10.28 10.52
N ILE A 19 12.59 11.09 9.50
CA ILE A 19 13.40 12.22 9.05
C ILE A 19 12.69 13.56 9.25
N LEU A 20 11.46 13.54 9.77
CA LEU A 20 10.72 14.76 10.05
C LEU A 20 11.42 15.56 11.16
N PRO A 21 11.70 16.86 10.95
CA PRO A 21 12.31 17.69 11.99
C PRO A 21 11.44 17.75 13.26
N ASP A 22 12.08 17.72 14.44
CA ASP A 22 11.37 17.75 15.71
C ASP A 22 10.52 19.01 15.89
N ALA A 23 10.99 20.16 15.40
CA ALA A 23 10.22 21.40 15.43
C ALA A 23 8.93 21.29 14.61
N ALA A 24 8.97 20.66 13.44
CA ALA A 24 7.80 20.43 12.60
C ALA A 24 6.83 19.44 13.29
N ARG A 25 7.37 18.40 13.89
CA ARG A 25 6.57 17.43 14.66
C ARG A 25 5.80 18.10 15.79
N GLN A 26 6.45 18.95 16.56
CA GLN A 26 5.80 19.70 17.65
C GLN A 26 4.74 20.67 17.13
N GLN A 27 4.97 21.35 16.02
CA GLN A 27 3.96 22.21 15.39
C GLN A 27 2.70 21.42 15.02
N ILE A 28 2.86 20.23 14.42
CA ILE A 28 1.73 19.36 14.08
C ILE A 28 0.96 18.94 15.33
N TYR A 29 1.64 18.53 16.40
CA TYR A 29 0.99 18.18 17.68
C TYR A 29 0.24 19.37 18.30
N CYS A 30 0.71 20.58 18.07
CA CYS A 30 0.02 21.80 18.51
C CYS A 30 -1.11 22.25 17.58
N GLY A 31 -1.41 21.49 16.54
CA GLY A 31 -2.45 21.83 15.57
C GLY A 31 -2.04 22.90 14.56
N GLN A 32 -0.75 23.04 14.30
CA GLN A 32 -0.21 23.99 13.35
C GLN A 32 0.40 23.25 12.16
N LEU A 33 0.29 23.84 10.96
CA LEU A 33 0.92 23.32 9.76
C LEU A 33 2.35 23.88 9.65
N PRO A 34 3.39 23.04 9.71
CA PRO A 34 4.75 23.48 9.40
C PRO A 34 4.87 23.73 7.89
N VAL A 35 5.76 24.67 7.52
CA VAL A 35 6.14 24.88 6.13
C VAL A 35 7.55 24.35 5.94
N LEU A 36 7.68 23.30 5.13
CA LEU A 36 8.92 22.59 4.87
C LEU A 36 9.43 22.91 3.46
N GLN A 37 10.74 22.87 3.30
CA GLN A 37 11.41 23.07 2.01
C GLN A 37 12.08 21.75 1.57
N PRO A 38 11.34 20.84 0.91
CA PRO A 38 11.90 19.58 0.44
C PRO A 38 12.85 19.83 -0.74
N ASN A 39 14.07 19.32 -0.65
CA ASN A 39 15.08 19.52 -1.69
C ASN A 39 14.78 18.75 -3.00
N ASN A 40 14.07 17.63 -2.90
CA ASN A 40 13.85 16.70 -4.01
C ASN A 40 12.45 16.76 -4.60
N LEU A 41 11.61 17.68 -4.14
CA LEU A 41 10.24 17.83 -4.62
C LEU A 41 10.07 19.19 -5.28
N PHE A 42 9.58 19.18 -6.52
CA PHE A 42 9.21 20.41 -7.22
C PHE A 42 7.80 20.84 -6.85
N LEU A 43 7.68 21.90 -6.09
CA LEU A 43 6.42 22.49 -5.68
C LEU A 43 5.83 23.34 -6.80
N LYS A 44 4.53 23.25 -7.00
CA LYS A 44 3.78 24.07 -7.96
C LYS A 44 3.53 25.46 -7.36
N LYS A 45 3.12 26.42 -8.19
CA LYS A 45 2.76 27.76 -7.72
C LYS A 45 1.66 27.69 -6.65
N GLY A 46 1.91 28.30 -5.49
CA GLY A 46 1.01 28.30 -4.34
C GLY A 46 0.91 26.96 -3.62
N GLU A 47 1.85 26.05 -3.86
CA GLU A 47 1.94 24.76 -3.15
C GLU A 47 2.97 24.88 -2.02
N GLU A 48 2.57 24.41 -0.84
CA GLU A 48 3.40 24.35 0.36
C GLU A 48 3.46 22.93 0.88
N CYS A 49 4.66 22.49 1.24
CA CYS A 49 4.87 21.18 1.83
C CYS A 49 4.75 21.25 3.35
N HIS A 50 3.91 20.42 3.93
CA HIS A 50 3.62 20.43 5.36
C HIS A 50 4.09 19.16 6.08
N PHE A 51 4.43 18.12 5.33
CA PHE A 51 4.90 16.86 5.89
C PHE A 51 5.89 16.19 4.95
N VAL A 52 6.99 15.70 5.51
CA VAL A 52 8.01 14.91 4.83
C VAL A 52 8.51 13.85 5.78
N ASP A 53 8.35 12.59 5.45
CA ASP A 53 8.93 11.50 6.25
C ASP A 53 9.20 10.26 5.41
N ARG A 54 10.02 9.37 5.92
CA ARG A 54 10.23 8.06 5.30
C ARG A 54 8.97 7.24 5.38
N ALA A 55 8.72 6.49 4.33
CA ALA A 55 7.58 5.58 4.26
C ALA A 55 7.94 4.30 3.51
N ILE A 56 7.18 3.25 3.79
CA ILE A 56 7.18 2.02 3.01
C ILE A 56 5.78 1.83 2.46
N TYR A 57 5.67 1.89 1.13
CA TYR A 57 4.41 1.67 0.44
C TYR A 57 4.19 0.17 0.23
N GLU A 58 3.08 -0.35 0.74
CA GLU A 58 2.63 -1.71 0.50
C GLU A 58 1.71 -1.73 -0.71
N LYS A 59 2.25 -2.16 -1.84
CA LYS A 59 1.52 -2.25 -3.10
C LYS A 59 0.90 -3.62 -3.26
N ARG A 60 -0.41 -3.64 -3.47
CA ARG A 60 -1.13 -4.87 -3.81
C ARG A 60 -1.03 -5.13 -5.31
N ILE A 61 -0.48 -6.28 -5.68
CA ILE A 61 -0.39 -6.74 -7.05
C ILE A 61 -1.36 -7.90 -7.23
N VAL A 62 -2.29 -7.76 -8.17
CA VAL A 62 -3.24 -8.82 -8.51
C VAL A 62 -2.84 -9.42 -9.84
N ASN A 63 -2.32 -10.63 -9.82
CA ASN A 63 -2.03 -11.40 -11.01
C ASN A 63 -3.18 -12.36 -11.28
N LYS A 64 -3.80 -12.26 -12.44
CA LYS A 64 -4.85 -13.19 -12.87
C LYS A 64 -4.20 -14.44 -13.43
N LYS A 65 -4.31 -15.56 -12.71
CA LYS A 65 -3.82 -16.86 -13.15
C LYS A 65 -4.98 -17.70 -13.66
N ARG A 66 -4.88 -18.16 -14.89
CA ARG A 66 -5.83 -19.12 -15.44
C ARG A 66 -5.47 -20.52 -14.95
N VAL A 67 -6.31 -21.13 -14.16
CA VAL A 67 -6.14 -22.48 -13.68
C VAL A 67 -7.19 -23.36 -14.34
N ARG A 68 -6.74 -24.44 -14.99
CA ARG A 68 -7.63 -25.41 -15.59
C ARG A 68 -7.99 -26.44 -14.50
N LYS A 69 -9.21 -26.38 -14.00
CA LYS A 69 -9.76 -27.39 -13.11
C LYS A 69 -10.60 -28.35 -13.92
N GLY A 70 -10.17 -29.60 -13.98
CA GLY A 70 -10.90 -30.64 -14.66
C GLY A 70 -10.49 -32.01 -14.16
N THR A 71 -11.45 -32.89 -13.99
CA THR A 71 -11.25 -34.32 -13.78
C THR A 71 -11.53 -34.99 -15.10
N GLY A 72 -10.50 -35.59 -15.70
CA GLY A 72 -10.65 -36.42 -16.87
C GLY A 72 -10.19 -37.82 -16.54
N TYR A 73 -10.93 -38.82 -17.04
CA TYR A 73 -10.51 -40.20 -17.00
C TYR A 73 -10.57 -40.77 -18.42
N SER A 74 -9.65 -41.70 -18.72
CA SER A 74 -9.67 -42.44 -19.98
C SER A 74 -10.04 -43.89 -19.72
N MET A 75 -10.96 -44.39 -20.50
CA MET A 75 -11.37 -45.81 -20.46
C MET A 75 -10.95 -46.48 -21.76
N PRO A 76 -10.67 -47.83 -21.72
CA PRO A 76 -10.49 -48.58 -22.94
C PRO A 76 -11.77 -48.52 -23.78
N GLY A 77 -11.63 -48.20 -25.05
CA GLY A 77 -12.78 -48.19 -25.96
C GLY A 77 -13.29 -49.61 -26.30
N LEU A 78 -14.44 -49.67 -26.92
CA LEU A 78 -15.09 -50.92 -27.35
C LEU A 78 -14.27 -51.72 -28.40
N PHE A 79 -13.32 -51.07 -29.06
CA PHE A 79 -12.44 -51.67 -30.05
C PHE A 79 -11.01 -51.76 -29.57
N LYS A 80 -10.33 -52.84 -29.89
CA LYS A 80 -8.91 -53.03 -29.52
C LYS A 80 -8.04 -51.91 -30.08
N GLY A 81 -7.36 -51.18 -29.15
CA GLY A 81 -6.48 -50.06 -29.49
C GLY A 81 -7.11 -48.66 -29.48
N THR A 82 -8.39 -48.54 -29.12
CA THR A 82 -9.08 -47.26 -28.93
C THR A 82 -9.20 -46.87 -27.45
N ARG A 83 -9.05 -45.58 -27.15
CA ARG A 83 -9.31 -45.03 -25.83
C ARG A 83 -10.34 -43.92 -25.96
N VAL A 84 -11.31 -43.93 -25.06
CA VAL A 84 -12.30 -42.86 -24.94
C VAL A 84 -11.91 -41.98 -23.79
N HIS A 85 -11.71 -40.68 -24.07
CA HIS A 85 -11.47 -39.67 -23.07
C HIS A 85 -12.77 -38.99 -22.72
N MET A 86 -13.20 -39.15 -21.48
CA MET A 86 -14.32 -38.41 -20.93
C MET A 86 -13.83 -37.48 -19.83
N GLY A 87 -14.12 -36.22 -19.99
CA GLY A 87 -13.78 -35.19 -19.01
C GLY A 87 -14.13 -33.81 -19.52
N GLY A 88 -14.72 -33.01 -18.65
CA GLY A 88 -14.95 -31.62 -18.84
C GLY A 88 -13.97 -30.82 -17.97
N GLY A 89 -13.27 -29.86 -18.53
CA GLY A 89 -12.43 -28.94 -17.78
C GLY A 89 -12.95 -27.54 -17.93
N ASN A 90 -13.24 -26.87 -16.82
CA ASN A 90 -13.53 -25.46 -16.80
C ASN A 90 -12.24 -24.69 -16.48
N THR A 91 -11.97 -23.67 -17.28
CA THR A 91 -10.89 -22.72 -16.96
C THR A 91 -11.45 -21.69 -15.99
N VAL A 92 -10.91 -21.69 -14.78
CA VAL A 92 -11.25 -20.71 -13.74
C VAL A 92 -10.10 -19.71 -13.64
N THR A 93 -10.44 -18.44 -13.63
CA THR A 93 -9.45 -17.39 -13.36
C THR A 93 -9.37 -17.20 -11.85
N GLU A 94 -8.23 -17.49 -11.28
CA GLU A 94 -7.94 -17.26 -9.86
C GLU A 94 -7.05 -16.01 -9.75
N ASP A 95 -7.38 -15.14 -8.79
CA ASP A 95 -6.58 -13.95 -8.49
C ASP A 95 -5.45 -14.36 -7.53
N ASP A 96 -4.22 -14.28 -8.01
CA ASP A 96 -3.01 -14.43 -7.19
C ASP A 96 -2.62 -13.04 -6.67
N VAL A 97 -2.94 -12.77 -5.41
CA VAL A 97 -2.65 -11.49 -4.76
C VAL A 97 -1.28 -11.55 -4.11
N LYS A 98 -0.39 -10.67 -4.53
CA LYS A 98 0.93 -10.47 -3.93
C LYS A 98 1.03 -9.05 -3.38
N TYR A 99 1.79 -8.90 -2.32
CA TYR A 99 2.12 -7.61 -1.74
C TYR A 99 3.60 -7.32 -1.97
N GLU A 100 3.90 -6.17 -2.53
CA GLU A 100 5.25 -5.67 -2.73
C GLU A 100 5.46 -4.44 -1.85
N THR A 101 6.60 -4.36 -1.20
CA THR A 101 6.96 -3.23 -0.35
C THR A 101 8.01 -2.36 -1.03
N ILE A 102 7.75 -1.06 -1.11
CA ILE A 102 8.61 -0.08 -1.76
C ILE A 102 9.01 0.97 -0.72
N LYS A 103 10.31 1.10 -0.50
CA LYS A 103 10.87 2.13 0.39
C LYS A 103 10.96 3.47 -0.33
N GLY A 104 10.60 4.54 0.34
CA GLY A 104 10.65 5.88 -0.22
C GLY A 104 10.35 6.96 0.80
N ILE A 105 9.94 8.10 0.29
CA ILE A 105 9.61 9.30 1.07
C ILE A 105 8.19 9.74 0.73
N LEU A 106 7.41 9.99 1.78
CA LEU A 106 6.06 10.52 1.70
C LEU A 106 6.10 12.04 1.91
N TYR A 107 5.51 12.76 0.98
CA TYR A 107 5.30 14.20 1.05
C TYR A 107 3.80 14.50 1.11
N VAL A 108 3.40 15.39 1.98
CA VAL A 108 2.03 15.93 2.01
C VAL A 108 2.11 17.43 1.83
N THR A 109 1.48 17.91 0.78
CA THR A 109 1.35 19.32 0.49
C THR A 109 -0.11 19.78 0.63
N ASN A 110 -0.36 21.06 0.58
CA ASN A 110 -1.73 21.59 0.55
C ASN A 110 -2.52 21.21 -0.72
N LYS A 111 -1.88 20.60 -1.72
CA LYS A 111 -2.51 20.22 -3.00
C LYS A 111 -2.42 18.75 -3.33
N ARG A 112 -1.36 18.06 -2.86
CA ARG A 112 -1.05 16.68 -3.26
C ARG A 112 -0.50 15.85 -2.13
N ILE A 113 -0.68 14.55 -2.26
CA ILE A 113 0.01 13.52 -1.49
C ILE A 113 0.91 12.78 -2.46
N ILE A 114 2.21 12.79 -2.21
CA ILE A 114 3.23 12.28 -3.13
C ILE A 114 4.09 11.26 -2.39
N PHE A 115 4.26 10.10 -2.98
CA PHE A 115 5.24 9.11 -2.53
C PHE A 115 6.27 8.90 -3.62
N VAL A 116 7.53 9.06 -3.26
CA VAL A 116 8.67 8.85 -4.16
C VAL A 116 9.45 7.65 -3.65
N GLY A 117 9.34 6.53 -4.33
CA GLY A 117 10.09 5.31 -4.04
C GLY A 117 11.18 5.04 -5.07
N GLY A 118 12.03 4.05 -4.78
CA GLY A 118 13.12 3.67 -5.69
C GLY A 118 12.64 3.01 -6.98
N ALA A 119 11.56 2.23 -6.92
CA ALA A 119 11.02 1.47 -8.05
C ALA A 119 9.66 1.97 -8.53
N ASP A 120 8.89 2.60 -7.67
CA ASP A 120 7.53 3.07 -7.97
C ASP A 120 7.16 4.22 -7.03
N GLY A 121 6.11 4.94 -7.37
CA GLY A 121 5.60 6.03 -6.56
C GLY A 121 4.20 6.45 -7.01
N PHE A 122 3.63 7.42 -6.32
CA PHE A 122 2.35 8.00 -6.71
C PHE A 122 2.30 9.50 -6.42
N ASP A 123 1.46 10.18 -7.16
CA ASP A 123 1.10 11.59 -6.99
C ASP A 123 -0.43 11.70 -7.07
N LYS A 124 -1.06 11.97 -5.95
CA LYS A 124 -2.52 12.05 -5.81
C LYS A 124 -2.92 13.41 -5.27
N LYS A 125 -3.99 13.97 -5.81
CA LYS A 125 -4.53 15.23 -5.28
C LYS A 125 -5.18 15.01 -3.91
N THR A 126 -5.00 15.96 -3.00
CA THR A 126 -5.64 15.93 -1.68
C THR A 126 -7.17 16.01 -1.78
N GLU A 127 -7.69 16.69 -2.80
CA GLU A 127 -9.14 16.79 -3.05
C GLU A 127 -9.82 15.47 -3.43
N ASP A 128 -9.04 14.49 -3.94
CA ASP A 128 -9.53 13.15 -4.31
C ASP A 128 -9.54 12.18 -3.13
N LEU A 129 -9.03 12.59 -1.97
CA LEU A 129 -8.95 11.78 -0.76
C LEU A 129 -10.34 11.67 -0.12
N VAL A 130 -10.82 10.44 0.05
CA VAL A 130 -12.13 10.13 0.62
C VAL A 130 -12.07 9.94 2.13
N ALA A 131 -11.06 9.19 2.59
CA ALA A 131 -10.87 8.88 4.00
C ALA A 131 -9.41 8.60 4.33
N VAL A 132 -9.06 8.81 5.59
CA VAL A 132 -7.73 8.53 6.12
C VAL A 132 -7.89 7.76 7.43
N THR A 133 -7.21 6.63 7.53
CA THR A 133 -7.20 5.83 8.75
C THR A 133 -5.78 5.76 9.30
N PRO A 134 -5.50 6.43 10.43
CA PRO A 134 -4.20 6.39 11.07
C PRO A 134 -4.06 5.17 11.97
N TYR A 135 -2.85 4.61 11.98
CA TYR A 135 -2.39 3.61 12.94
C TYR A 135 -1.08 4.09 13.57
N ALA A 136 -0.59 3.41 14.59
CA ALA A 136 0.64 3.81 15.26
C ALA A 136 1.86 3.90 14.32
N ASN A 137 1.97 2.97 13.39
CA ASN A 137 3.11 2.85 12.45
C ASN A 137 2.69 2.79 10.98
N CYS A 138 1.46 3.15 10.68
CA CYS A 138 0.88 2.99 9.35
C CYS A 138 -0.21 4.04 9.13
N ILE A 139 -0.44 4.38 7.89
CA ILE A 139 -1.57 5.19 7.46
C ILE A 139 -2.20 4.57 6.22
N GLU A 140 -3.51 4.50 6.20
CA GLU A 140 -4.28 4.12 5.01
C GLU A 140 -4.96 5.34 4.41
N LEU A 141 -4.73 5.55 3.13
CA LEU A 141 -5.29 6.63 2.34
C LEU A 141 -6.31 6.03 1.38
N GLN A 142 -7.57 6.34 1.58
CA GLN A 142 -8.64 5.86 0.72
C GLN A 142 -8.98 6.91 -0.34
N PHE A 143 -8.82 6.54 -1.59
CA PHE A 143 -9.29 7.27 -2.76
C PHE A 143 -10.49 6.55 -3.38
N SER A 144 -11.21 7.19 -4.29
CA SER A 144 -12.43 6.64 -4.90
C SER A 144 -12.23 5.28 -5.59
N LYS A 145 -11.03 5.01 -6.10
CA LYS A 145 -10.73 3.80 -6.89
C LYS A 145 -9.76 2.84 -6.21
N GLU A 146 -9.06 3.28 -5.17
CA GLU A 146 -8.01 2.50 -4.53
C GLU A 146 -7.78 2.92 -3.08
N THR A 147 -7.22 2.01 -2.30
CA THR A 147 -6.72 2.30 -0.95
C THR A 147 -5.22 2.06 -0.94
N LEU A 148 -4.48 3.05 -0.49
CA LEU A 148 -3.02 3.02 -0.39
C LEU A 148 -2.63 2.86 1.07
N LYS A 149 -1.78 1.89 1.36
CA LYS A 149 -1.27 1.62 2.71
C LYS A 149 0.22 1.94 2.76
N LEU A 150 0.60 2.78 3.70
CA LEU A 150 1.98 3.21 3.90
C LEU A 150 2.38 2.99 5.36
N PHE A 151 3.48 2.30 5.56
CA PHE A 151 4.13 2.25 6.86
C PHE A 151 4.97 3.50 7.04
N VAL A 152 4.74 4.20 8.14
CA VAL A 152 5.40 5.46 8.50
C VAL A 152 5.85 5.41 9.94
N PRO A 153 6.78 6.27 10.40
CA PRO A 153 7.20 6.27 11.80
C PRO A 153 6.06 6.51 12.79
N ASP A 154 5.12 7.40 12.44
CA ASP A 154 3.91 7.68 13.21
C ASP A 154 2.77 8.07 12.26
N GLY A 155 1.75 7.23 12.17
CA GLY A 155 0.60 7.45 11.28
C GLY A 155 -0.30 8.60 11.71
N ASN A 156 -0.24 9.03 12.96
CA ASN A 156 -1.03 10.16 13.46
C ASN A 156 -0.54 11.51 12.94
N LEU A 157 0.75 11.65 12.62
CA LEU A 157 1.33 12.89 12.12
C LEU A 157 0.80 13.27 10.73
N PRO A 158 0.91 12.42 9.70
CA PRO A 158 0.34 12.75 8.40
C PRO A 158 -1.19 12.86 8.44
N HIS A 159 -1.87 12.11 9.28
CA HIS A 159 -3.30 12.24 9.50
C HIS A 159 -3.66 13.63 10.05
N ALA A 160 -2.93 14.11 11.06
CA ALA A 160 -3.15 15.44 11.62
C ALA A 160 -2.92 16.55 10.58
N VAL A 161 -1.87 16.43 9.77
CA VAL A 161 -1.59 17.36 8.67
C VAL A 161 -2.73 17.37 7.64
N LEU A 162 -3.20 16.20 7.22
CA LEU A 162 -4.30 16.10 6.25
C LEU A 162 -5.64 16.67 6.78
N ARG A 163 -5.83 16.68 8.08
CA ARG A 163 -7.01 17.31 8.70
C ARG A 163 -6.93 18.82 8.81
N LEU A 164 -5.72 19.39 8.75
CA LEU A 164 -5.50 20.84 8.85
C LEU A 164 -5.44 21.53 7.48
N ILE A 165 -5.26 20.76 6.39
CA ILE A 165 -5.33 21.22 5.01
C ILE A 165 -6.81 21.33 4.59
#